data_b33f571491e5d9ab2bc76e92475d95f5
#
_entry.id   b33f571491e5d9ab2bc76e92475d95f5
#
_cell.length_a   1.000
_cell.length_b   1.000
_cell.length_c   1.000
_cell.angle_alpha   90.00
_cell.angle_beta   90.00
_cell.angle_gamma   90.00
#
_symmetry.space_group_name_H-M   'P 1'
#
loop_
_entity.id
_entity.type
_entity.pdbx_description
1 polymer ?
#
loop_
_entity_poly.entity_id
_entity_poly.type
_entity_poly.pdbx_seq_one_letter_code
_entity_poly.pdbx_strand_id
1 'polypeptide(L)'
;NQNKEITPKTKETLMKAQEQGKIVVLASGRPTYGVMPLAEELHLEDYGGYILSFNGGIIMNCKTKEVVFSRQIPAESNGKIIDLAQEHNVSILTYENRTLLTNRPEDQYVQLESRINTLKIIPMTIEELKAHVTFSVPKFLMTDDGDYLAMVEPKVKAALGKNFSVYRSDPFFL
;
A
#
# COMPACT_ATOMS: atom_id res chain seq x y z
N ASN A 1 -0.31 -5.29 18.17
CA ASN A 1 -1.54 -5.58 18.91
C ASN A 1 -2.77 -5.17 18.09
N GLN A 2 -3.98 -5.35 18.63
CA GLN A 2 -5.24 -4.99 17.94
C GLN A 2 -5.33 -3.49 17.62
N ASN A 3 -4.68 -2.63 18.40
CA ASN A 3 -4.61 -1.18 18.18
C ASN A 3 -3.56 -0.80 17.11
N LYS A 4 -2.88 -1.80 16.52
CA LYS A 4 -1.78 -1.61 15.57
C LYS A 4 -0.58 -0.81 16.12
N GLU A 5 -0.36 -0.94 17.43
CA GLU A 5 0.75 -0.33 18.18
C GLU A 5 1.79 -1.39 18.54
N ILE A 6 3.03 -0.98 18.69
CA ILE A 6 4.10 -1.82 19.22
C ILE A 6 3.93 -1.90 20.75
N THR A 7 3.84 -3.13 21.28
CA THR A 7 3.74 -3.29 22.74
C THR A 7 5.07 -2.92 23.41
N PRO A 8 5.06 -2.43 24.67
CA PRO A 8 6.30 -2.08 25.39
C PRO A 8 7.32 -3.23 25.41
N LYS A 9 6.87 -4.47 25.63
CA LYS A 9 7.73 -5.65 25.63
C LYS A 9 8.35 -5.92 24.24
N THR A 10 7.56 -5.77 23.18
CA THR A 10 8.07 -5.93 21.80
C THR A 10 9.10 -4.86 21.49
N LYS A 11 8.82 -3.60 21.85
CA LYS A 11 9.75 -2.49 21.67
C LYS A 11 11.08 -2.76 22.38
N GLU A 12 11.04 -3.07 23.68
CA GLU A 12 12.24 -3.37 24.47
C GLU A 12 13.05 -4.51 23.83
N THR A 13 12.40 -5.58 23.38
CA THR A 13 13.08 -6.73 22.77
C THR A 13 13.75 -6.34 21.44
N LEU A 14 13.07 -5.58 20.59
CA LEU A 14 13.62 -5.13 19.31
C LEU A 14 14.77 -4.14 19.50
N MET A 15 14.65 -3.23 20.47
CA MET A 15 15.75 -2.30 20.81
C MET A 15 17.00 -3.07 21.27
N LYS A 16 16.87 -4.04 22.19
CA LYS A 16 18.00 -4.88 22.62
C LYS A 16 18.62 -5.67 21.46
N ALA A 17 17.79 -6.14 20.51
CA ALA A 17 18.31 -6.85 19.34
C ALA A 17 19.15 -5.91 18.45
N GLN A 18 18.72 -4.67 18.27
CA GLN A 18 19.45 -3.65 17.52
C GLN A 18 20.77 -3.27 18.21
N GLU A 19 20.77 -3.08 19.53
CA GLU A 19 21.98 -2.85 20.34
C GLU A 19 23.01 -3.98 20.20
N GLN A 20 22.54 -5.23 19.93
CA GLN A 20 23.40 -6.39 19.64
C GLN A 20 23.81 -6.48 18.16
N GLY A 21 23.57 -5.45 17.35
CA GLY A 21 23.94 -5.39 15.94
C GLY A 21 23.01 -6.16 15.02
N LYS A 22 21.78 -6.51 15.46
CA LYS A 22 20.76 -7.10 14.58
C LYS A 22 20.05 -6.01 13.79
N ILE A 23 19.81 -6.27 12.50
CA ILE A 23 19.05 -5.37 11.64
C ILE A 23 17.57 -5.71 11.77
N VAL A 24 16.77 -4.71 12.14
CA VAL A 24 15.31 -4.83 12.19
C VAL A 24 14.71 -4.35 10.88
N VAL A 25 13.77 -5.12 10.34
CA VAL A 25 13.03 -4.79 9.12
C VAL A 25 11.55 -4.80 9.42
N LEU A 26 10.87 -3.69 9.15
CA LEU A 26 9.41 -3.60 9.22
C LEU A 26 8.81 -3.94 7.85
N ALA A 27 8.06 -5.04 7.77
CA ALA A 27 7.38 -5.48 6.56
C ALA A 27 5.86 -5.25 6.68
N SER A 28 5.28 -4.58 5.69
CA SER A 28 3.86 -4.22 5.69
C SER A 28 3.29 -4.08 4.28
N GLY A 29 1.97 -4.33 4.14
CA GLY A 29 1.21 -3.95 2.95
C GLY A 29 0.88 -2.46 2.86
N ARG A 30 1.10 -1.70 3.95
CA ARG A 30 0.86 -0.26 4.01
C ARG A 30 1.82 0.52 3.12
N PRO A 31 1.44 1.76 2.72
CA PRO A 31 2.37 2.73 2.16
C PRO A 31 3.54 3.01 3.12
N THR A 32 4.67 3.40 2.58
CA THR A 32 5.87 3.72 3.38
C THR A 32 5.56 4.72 4.50
N TYR A 33 4.78 5.76 4.20
CA TYR A 33 4.37 6.78 5.17
C TYR A 33 3.54 6.23 6.34
N GLY A 34 2.76 5.18 6.10
CA GLY A 34 1.96 4.51 7.14
C GLY A 34 2.80 3.60 8.07
N VAL A 35 4.06 3.31 7.68
CA VAL A 35 4.99 2.49 8.46
C VAL A 35 6.04 3.35 9.18
N MET A 36 6.37 4.53 8.64
CA MET A 36 7.40 5.42 9.19
C MET A 36 7.26 5.71 10.68
N PRO A 37 6.08 6.02 11.25
CA PRO A 37 5.95 6.27 12.69
C PRO A 37 6.45 5.11 13.56
N LEU A 38 6.23 3.86 13.10
CA LEU A 38 6.70 2.67 13.82
C LEU A 38 8.22 2.49 13.69
N ALA A 39 8.80 2.87 12.55
CA ALA A 39 10.24 2.85 12.34
C ALA A 39 10.94 3.91 13.21
N GLU A 40 10.35 5.11 13.33
CA GLU A 40 10.80 6.17 14.21
C GLU A 40 10.72 5.74 15.67
N GLU A 41 9.62 5.14 16.10
CA GLU A 41 9.44 4.60 17.45
C GLU A 41 10.50 3.54 17.82
N LEU A 42 10.96 2.76 16.84
CA LEU A 42 12.01 1.74 17.02
C LEU A 42 13.42 2.26 16.72
N HIS A 43 13.60 3.55 16.45
CA HIS A 43 14.89 4.15 16.13
C HIS A 43 15.62 3.46 14.97
N LEU A 44 14.89 2.98 13.95
CA LEU A 44 15.52 2.23 12.85
C LEU A 44 16.54 3.05 12.05
N GLU A 45 16.45 4.38 12.08
CA GLU A 45 17.43 5.26 11.44
C GLU A 45 18.81 5.22 12.15
N ASP A 46 18.81 5.07 13.46
CA ASP A 46 20.06 5.02 14.24
C ASP A 46 20.77 3.68 14.03
N TYR A 47 20.03 2.60 13.93
CA TYR A 47 20.54 1.23 13.82
C TYR A 47 20.63 0.69 12.38
N GLY A 48 20.26 1.47 11.37
CA GLY A 48 20.35 1.07 9.96
C GLY A 48 19.29 0.03 9.53
N GLY A 49 18.10 0.09 10.11
CA GLY A 49 16.98 -0.77 9.76
C GLY A 49 16.32 -0.41 8.42
N TYR A 50 15.34 -1.22 8.01
CA TYR A 50 14.63 -1.06 6.73
C TYR A 50 13.12 -1.08 6.90
N ILE A 51 12.43 -0.44 5.96
CA ILE A 51 10.98 -0.58 5.74
C ILE A 51 10.76 -1.31 4.42
N LEU A 52 10.06 -2.45 4.47
CA LEU A 52 9.41 -3.09 3.33
C LEU A 52 7.95 -2.64 3.31
N SER A 53 7.58 -1.79 2.38
CA SER A 53 6.21 -1.26 2.21
C SER A 53 5.56 -1.78 0.93
N PHE A 54 4.26 -1.51 0.76
CA PHE A 54 3.49 -1.92 -0.42
C PHE A 54 3.64 -3.41 -0.75
N ASN A 55 3.54 -4.30 0.27
CA ASN A 55 3.71 -5.75 0.12
C ASN A 55 5.08 -6.15 -0.48
N GLY A 56 6.14 -5.42 -0.16
CA GLY A 56 7.49 -5.62 -0.67
C GLY A 56 7.78 -4.91 -2.00
N GLY A 57 6.86 -4.09 -2.49
CA GLY A 57 7.05 -3.30 -3.71
C GLY A 57 8.10 -2.19 -3.56
N ILE A 58 8.33 -1.71 -2.34
CA ILE A 58 9.35 -0.69 -2.03
C ILE A 58 10.12 -1.13 -0.78
N ILE A 59 11.44 -1.05 -0.85
CA ILE A 59 12.34 -1.21 0.30
C ILE A 59 13.12 0.09 0.49
N MET A 60 12.99 0.69 1.66
CA MET A 60 13.67 1.91 2.03
C MET A 60 14.64 1.66 3.19
N ASN A 61 15.87 2.16 3.05
CA ASN A 61 16.81 2.24 4.15
C ASN A 61 16.41 3.38 5.10
N CYS A 62 16.20 3.08 6.38
CA CYS A 62 15.73 4.08 7.34
C CYS A 62 16.79 5.14 7.66
N LYS A 63 18.08 4.80 7.58
CA LYS A 63 19.19 5.72 7.87
C LYS A 63 19.44 6.70 6.74
N THR A 64 19.58 6.21 5.51
CA THR A 64 19.89 7.06 4.34
C THR A 64 18.64 7.65 3.69
N LYS A 65 17.44 7.12 4.02
CA LYS A 65 16.15 7.41 3.37
C LYS A 65 16.11 7.04 1.88
N GLU A 66 17.10 6.30 1.41
CA GLU A 66 17.16 5.85 0.02
C GLU A 66 16.25 4.66 -0.22
N VAL A 67 15.57 4.65 -1.35
CA VAL A 67 14.85 3.48 -1.87
C VAL A 67 15.89 2.54 -2.51
N VAL A 68 16.18 1.44 -1.81
CA VAL A 68 17.17 0.45 -2.25
C VAL A 68 16.58 -0.62 -3.18
N PHE A 69 15.27 -0.74 -3.20
CA PHE A 69 14.53 -1.60 -4.12
C PHE A 69 13.16 -1.00 -4.41
N SER A 70 12.77 -1.04 -5.69
CA SER A 70 11.44 -0.64 -6.13
C SER A 70 10.96 -1.56 -7.25
N ARG A 71 9.76 -2.13 -7.07
CA ARG A 71 9.03 -2.86 -8.11
C ARG A 71 7.62 -2.28 -8.15
N GLN A 72 7.33 -1.61 -9.26
CA GLN A 72 6.09 -0.87 -9.43
C GLN A 72 5.32 -1.40 -10.65
N ILE A 73 4.03 -1.13 -10.67
CA ILE A 73 3.16 -1.33 -11.83
C ILE A 73 3.59 -0.31 -12.89
N PRO A 74 3.94 -0.75 -14.11
CA PRO A 74 4.35 0.16 -15.18
C PRO A 74 3.21 1.09 -15.60
N ALA A 75 3.53 2.33 -15.94
CA ALA A 75 2.56 3.36 -16.32
C ALA A 75 1.58 2.93 -17.42
N GLU A 76 2.08 2.20 -18.42
CA GLU A 76 1.29 1.69 -19.54
C GLU A 76 0.20 0.70 -19.15
N SER A 77 0.29 0.11 -17.95
CA SER A 77 -0.70 -0.84 -17.43
C SER A 77 -1.82 -0.17 -16.64
N ASN A 78 -1.63 1.08 -16.20
CA ASN A 78 -2.56 1.76 -15.31
C ASN A 78 -3.95 1.91 -15.93
N GLY A 79 -4.03 2.34 -17.19
CA GLY A 79 -5.29 2.50 -17.91
C GLY A 79 -6.12 1.22 -17.91
N LYS A 80 -5.49 0.07 -18.21
CA LYS A 80 -6.18 -1.24 -18.19
C LYS A 80 -6.70 -1.61 -16.79
N ILE A 81 -5.94 -1.33 -15.74
CA ILE A 81 -6.35 -1.63 -14.37
C ILE A 81 -7.54 -0.75 -13.96
N ILE A 82 -7.50 0.53 -14.32
CA ILE A 82 -8.59 1.48 -14.06
C ILE A 82 -9.86 1.09 -14.83
N ASP A 83 -9.72 0.66 -16.10
CA ASP A 83 -10.85 0.16 -16.89
C ASP A 83 -11.51 -1.07 -16.28
N LEU A 84 -10.72 -2.01 -15.75
CA LEU A 84 -11.26 -3.19 -15.04
C LEU A 84 -12.06 -2.80 -13.78
N ALA A 85 -11.63 -1.80 -13.05
CA ALA A 85 -12.41 -1.32 -11.90
C ALA A 85 -13.74 -0.69 -12.35
N GLN A 86 -13.75 0.05 -13.45
CA GLN A 86 -14.96 0.62 -14.04
C GLN A 86 -15.90 -0.49 -14.55
N GLU A 87 -15.37 -1.47 -15.29
CA GLU A 87 -16.12 -2.60 -15.82
C GLU A 87 -16.84 -3.39 -14.73
N HIS A 88 -16.16 -3.58 -13.59
CA HIS A 88 -16.71 -4.27 -12.44
C HIS A 88 -17.41 -3.36 -11.44
N ASN A 89 -17.55 -2.08 -11.74
CA ASN A 89 -18.22 -1.08 -10.91
C ASN A 89 -17.73 -1.08 -9.45
N VAL A 90 -16.43 -1.26 -9.22
CA VAL A 90 -15.79 -1.20 -7.90
C VAL A 90 -15.07 0.13 -7.70
N SER A 91 -14.84 0.52 -6.45
CA SER A 91 -13.95 1.64 -6.14
C SER A 91 -12.52 1.27 -6.51
N ILE A 92 -11.76 2.23 -7.04
CA ILE A 92 -10.33 2.07 -7.28
C ILE A 92 -9.56 3.19 -6.63
N LEU A 93 -8.40 2.85 -6.08
CA LEU A 93 -7.49 3.83 -5.49
C LEU A 93 -6.03 3.47 -5.77
N THR A 94 -5.20 4.50 -5.83
CA THR A 94 -3.75 4.39 -5.89
C THR A 94 -3.10 5.53 -5.12
N TYR A 95 -1.78 5.54 -5.06
CA TYR A 95 -1.01 6.42 -4.18
C TYR A 95 -0.10 7.34 -4.99
N GLU A 96 -0.12 8.61 -4.65
CA GLU A 96 0.85 9.59 -5.13
C GLU A 96 1.32 10.43 -3.95
N ASN A 97 2.63 10.42 -3.66
CA ASN A 97 3.18 11.09 -2.50
C ASN A 97 2.44 10.67 -1.21
N ARG A 98 1.85 11.65 -0.48
CA ARG A 98 1.03 11.42 0.73
C ARG A 98 -0.46 11.56 0.45
N THR A 99 -0.87 11.27 -0.77
CA THR A 99 -2.28 11.33 -1.20
C THR A 99 -2.76 9.98 -1.70
N LEU A 100 -4.06 9.82 -1.69
CA LEU A 100 -4.80 8.68 -2.18
C LEU A 100 -5.73 9.17 -3.26
N LEU A 101 -5.48 8.75 -4.51
CA LEU A 101 -6.27 9.10 -5.67
C LEU A 101 -7.38 8.07 -5.84
N THR A 102 -8.63 8.47 -6.00
CA THR A 102 -9.76 7.53 -6.08
C THR A 102 -10.96 8.09 -6.86
N ASN A 103 -11.72 7.17 -7.46
CA ASN A 103 -12.98 7.49 -8.13
C ASN A 103 -14.19 7.56 -7.19
N ARG A 104 -14.08 7.04 -5.96
CA ARG A 104 -15.18 7.01 -4.97
C ARG A 104 -14.67 7.46 -3.59
N PRO A 105 -14.53 8.78 -3.37
CA PRO A 105 -13.96 9.30 -2.13
C PRO A 105 -14.80 8.97 -0.90
N GLU A 106 -16.13 8.78 -1.06
CA GLU A 106 -17.07 8.49 0.04
C GLU A 106 -17.15 6.98 0.40
N ASP A 107 -16.48 6.12 -0.37
CA ASP A 107 -16.46 4.68 -0.08
C ASP A 107 -15.82 4.44 1.31
N GLN A 108 -16.50 3.65 2.15
CA GLN A 108 -16.10 3.43 3.55
C GLN A 108 -14.70 2.80 3.67
N TYR A 109 -14.31 1.96 2.71
CA TYR A 109 -13.00 1.29 2.70
C TYR A 109 -11.91 2.22 2.20
N VAL A 110 -12.22 3.10 1.25
CA VAL A 110 -11.35 4.21 0.82
C VAL A 110 -11.09 5.14 2.00
N GLN A 111 -12.12 5.52 2.75
CA GLN A 111 -12.01 6.33 3.97
C GLN A 111 -11.19 5.61 5.05
N LEU A 112 -11.37 4.30 5.19
CA LEU A 112 -10.58 3.48 6.12
C LEU A 112 -9.10 3.52 5.75
N GLU A 113 -8.75 3.26 4.47
CA GLU A 113 -7.36 3.27 3.98
C GLU A 113 -6.70 4.64 4.18
N SER A 114 -7.42 5.72 3.89
CA SER A 114 -6.98 7.11 4.14
C SER A 114 -6.65 7.33 5.62
N ARG A 115 -7.58 6.98 6.51
CA ARG A 115 -7.46 7.20 7.96
C ARG A 115 -6.30 6.43 8.58
N ILE A 116 -6.17 5.11 8.27
CA ILE A 116 -5.14 4.27 8.88
C ILE A 116 -3.71 4.60 8.41
N ASN A 117 -3.57 5.26 7.27
CA ASN A 117 -2.27 5.66 6.70
C ASN A 117 -2.04 7.18 6.73
N THR A 118 -3.00 7.96 7.28
CA THR A 118 -2.93 9.43 7.36
C THR A 118 -2.68 10.05 5.97
N LEU A 119 -3.49 9.62 4.98
CA LEU A 119 -3.41 10.10 3.60
C LEU A 119 -4.57 11.03 3.28
N LYS A 120 -4.29 12.09 2.51
CA LYS A 120 -5.33 12.98 1.98
C LYS A 120 -5.98 12.31 0.76
N ILE A 121 -7.31 12.25 0.74
CA ILE A 121 -8.05 11.78 -0.43
C ILE A 121 -8.13 12.89 -1.47
N ILE A 122 -7.83 12.54 -2.72
CA ILE A 122 -8.02 13.37 -3.91
C ILE A 122 -9.04 12.66 -4.80
N PRO A 123 -10.28 13.19 -4.88
CA PRO A 123 -11.31 12.64 -5.75
C PRO A 123 -10.97 12.90 -7.22
N MET A 124 -11.18 11.90 -8.06
CA MET A 124 -10.99 11.98 -9.50
C MET A 124 -12.05 11.12 -10.20
N THR A 125 -12.55 11.54 -11.33
CA THR A 125 -13.30 10.63 -12.22
C THR A 125 -12.38 9.55 -12.79
N ILE A 126 -12.94 8.52 -13.39
CA ILE A 126 -12.15 7.47 -14.08
C ILE A 126 -11.30 8.08 -15.19
N GLU A 127 -11.85 9.01 -15.95
CA GLU A 127 -11.14 9.71 -17.02
C GLU A 127 -9.97 10.55 -16.48
N GLU A 128 -10.19 11.28 -15.39
CA GLU A 128 -9.16 12.05 -14.71
C GLU A 128 -8.06 11.14 -14.13
N LEU A 129 -8.42 10.00 -13.50
CA LEU A 129 -7.45 9.02 -13.02
C LEU A 129 -6.57 8.50 -14.17
N LYS A 130 -7.17 8.14 -15.31
CA LYS A 130 -6.43 7.66 -16.49
C LYS A 130 -5.52 8.74 -17.08
N ALA A 131 -5.96 9.97 -17.10
CA ALA A 131 -5.18 11.10 -17.62
C ALA A 131 -4.06 11.52 -16.66
N HIS A 132 -4.27 11.42 -15.35
CA HIS A 132 -3.32 11.85 -14.33
C HIS A 132 -2.26 10.77 -14.01
N VAL A 133 -2.67 9.51 -13.83
CA VAL A 133 -1.78 8.42 -13.38
C VAL A 133 -0.99 7.86 -14.55
N THR A 134 -0.14 8.69 -15.13
CA THR A 134 0.76 8.35 -16.27
C THR A 134 2.17 7.95 -15.83
N PHE A 135 2.36 7.70 -14.55
CA PHE A 135 3.61 7.27 -13.91
C PHE A 135 3.46 5.88 -13.29
N SER A 136 4.57 5.22 -13.01
CA SER A 136 4.56 3.92 -12.33
C SER A 136 4.08 4.06 -10.89
N VAL A 137 3.22 3.15 -10.44
CA VAL A 137 2.64 3.16 -9.09
C VAL A 137 2.98 1.89 -8.32
N PRO A 138 3.12 1.94 -6.99
CA PRO A 138 3.48 0.77 -6.20
C PRO A 138 2.37 -0.28 -6.16
N LYS A 139 1.11 0.14 -6.17
CA LYS A 139 -0.06 -0.74 -6.25
C LYS A 139 -1.34 0.05 -6.57
N PHE A 140 -2.34 -0.66 -7.06
CA PHE A 140 -3.74 -0.29 -6.98
C PHE A 140 -4.44 -1.10 -5.90
N LEU A 141 -5.50 -0.57 -5.33
CA LEU A 141 -6.50 -1.32 -4.57
C LEU A 141 -7.87 -1.12 -5.23
N MET A 142 -8.66 -2.19 -5.28
CA MET A 142 -10.09 -2.13 -5.57
C MET A 142 -10.85 -2.45 -4.29
N THR A 143 -11.90 -1.69 -3.99
CA THR A 143 -12.69 -1.89 -2.77
C THR A 143 -14.16 -2.02 -3.10
N ASP A 144 -14.82 -2.96 -2.41
CA ASP A 144 -16.26 -3.20 -2.44
C ASP A 144 -16.64 -4.19 -1.33
N ASP A 145 -17.89 -4.67 -1.34
CA ASP A 145 -18.33 -5.80 -0.52
C ASP A 145 -17.44 -7.02 -0.74
N GLY A 146 -17.15 -7.75 0.35
CA GLY A 146 -16.21 -8.87 0.33
C GLY A 146 -16.65 -10.04 -0.54
N ASP A 147 -17.94 -10.36 -0.56
CA ASP A 147 -18.50 -11.46 -1.38
C ASP A 147 -18.46 -11.05 -2.86
N TYR A 148 -18.74 -9.77 -3.15
CA TYR A 148 -18.63 -9.25 -4.50
C TYR A 148 -17.18 -9.26 -5.00
N LEU A 149 -16.22 -8.79 -4.20
CA LEU A 149 -14.80 -8.84 -4.56
C LEU A 149 -14.29 -10.26 -4.75
N ALA A 150 -14.85 -11.26 -4.03
CA ALA A 150 -14.52 -12.67 -4.25
C ALA A 150 -14.89 -13.15 -5.67
N MET A 151 -15.95 -12.58 -6.27
CA MET A 151 -16.34 -12.87 -7.66
C MET A 151 -15.54 -12.03 -8.68
N VAL A 152 -15.08 -10.85 -8.32
CA VAL A 152 -14.32 -9.94 -9.19
C VAL A 152 -12.85 -10.38 -9.29
N GLU A 153 -12.24 -10.81 -8.18
CA GLU A 153 -10.82 -11.21 -8.13
C GLU A 153 -10.37 -12.14 -9.27
N PRO A 154 -11.04 -13.30 -9.52
CA PRO A 154 -10.61 -14.21 -10.58
C PRO A 154 -10.71 -13.59 -11.97
N LYS A 155 -11.64 -12.67 -12.20
CA LYS A 155 -11.82 -11.97 -13.49
C LYS A 155 -10.70 -10.98 -13.73
N VAL A 156 -10.39 -10.15 -12.73
CA VAL A 156 -9.27 -9.19 -12.78
C VAL A 156 -7.95 -9.93 -12.94
N LYS A 157 -7.76 -11.03 -12.20
CA LYS A 157 -6.57 -11.88 -12.30
C LYS A 157 -6.40 -12.50 -13.71
N ALA A 158 -7.48 -12.99 -14.29
CA ALA A 158 -7.46 -13.52 -15.65
C ALA A 158 -7.14 -12.43 -16.70
N ALA A 159 -7.74 -11.24 -16.55
CA ALA A 159 -7.55 -10.13 -17.47
C ALA A 159 -6.12 -9.55 -17.42
N LEU A 160 -5.51 -9.47 -16.24
CA LEU A 160 -4.15 -8.94 -16.07
C LEU A 160 -3.06 -9.98 -16.36
N GLY A 161 -3.37 -11.27 -16.22
CA GLY A 161 -2.45 -12.36 -16.51
C GLY A 161 -1.34 -12.52 -15.45
N LYS A 162 -0.32 -13.32 -15.81
CA LYS A 162 0.73 -13.76 -14.86
C LYS A 162 1.77 -12.68 -14.50
N ASN A 163 1.76 -11.55 -15.19
CA ASN A 163 2.73 -10.47 -14.94
C ASN A 163 2.37 -9.64 -13.70
N PHE A 164 1.16 -9.78 -13.20
CA PHE A 164 0.65 -9.06 -12.02
C PHE A 164 0.31 -10.02 -10.90
N SER A 165 0.61 -9.59 -9.67
CA SER A 165 0.14 -10.27 -8.46
C SER A 165 -1.21 -9.65 -8.07
N VAL A 166 -2.30 -10.40 -8.29
CA VAL A 166 -3.67 -9.99 -7.96
C VAL A 166 -4.17 -10.90 -6.85
N TYR A 167 -4.53 -10.33 -5.71
CA TYR A 167 -5.05 -11.07 -4.56
C TYR A 167 -5.73 -10.12 -3.56
N ARG A 168 -6.66 -10.65 -2.81
CA ARG A 168 -7.28 -9.89 -1.71
C ARG A 168 -6.37 -9.90 -0.50
N SER A 169 -6.02 -8.71 -0.03
CA SER A 169 -5.25 -8.53 1.23
C SER A 169 -6.14 -8.54 2.46
N ASP A 170 -7.44 -8.34 2.27
CA ASP A 170 -8.53 -8.38 3.24
C ASP A 170 -9.82 -8.67 2.46
N PRO A 171 -10.92 -9.17 3.04
CA PRO A 171 -12.17 -9.40 2.31
C PRO A 171 -12.63 -8.23 1.44
N PHE A 172 -12.42 -7.00 1.89
CA PHE A 172 -12.88 -5.77 1.25
C PHE A 172 -11.83 -5.06 0.38
N PHE A 173 -10.63 -5.62 0.25
CA PHE A 173 -9.50 -5.03 -0.47
C PHE A 173 -8.85 -6.03 -1.43
N LEU A 174 -9.05 -5.81 -2.75
CA LEU A 174 -8.42 -6.52 -3.86
C LEU A 174 -7.24 -5.72 -4.42
#